data_8e639b8448475ab637dd2e5db5b46a94
#
_entry.id   8e639b8448475ab637dd2e5db5b46a94
#
_cell.length_a   1.000
_cell.length_b   1.000
_cell.length_c   1.000
_cell.angle_alpha   90.00
_cell.angle_beta   90.00
_cell.angle_gamma   90.00
#
_symmetry.space_group_name_H-M   'P 1'
#
loop_
_entity.id
_entity.type
_entity.pdbx_description
1 polymer ?
#
loop_
_entity_poly.entity_id
_entity_poly.type
_entity_poly.pdbx_seq_one_letter_code
_entity_poly.pdbx_strand_id
1 'polypeptide(L)'
;MSQYPSLTWALADALVNLTWFIESADDEHMNQDDAVKALDGVAAVVDRMSDSQRAELQQVIEEMTAAETHPGRREFLKGFPDGFELGE
;
A
#
# COMPACT_ATOMS: atom_id res chain seq x y z
N MET A 1 4.27 -6.77 -22.70
CA MET A 1 3.52 -6.80 -21.42
C MET A 1 4.47 -7.19 -20.30
N SER A 2 4.58 -6.34 -19.31
CA SER A 2 5.49 -6.64 -18.20
C SER A 2 4.87 -7.68 -17.26
N GLN A 3 5.72 -8.55 -16.75
CA GLN A 3 5.31 -9.55 -15.77
C GLN A 3 5.85 -9.14 -14.41
N TYR A 4 5.07 -9.42 -13.37
CA TYR A 4 5.53 -9.17 -12.01
C TYR A 4 6.51 -10.25 -11.57
N PRO A 5 7.47 -9.89 -10.71
CA PRO A 5 8.44 -10.86 -10.17
C PRO A 5 7.79 -11.98 -9.35
N SER A 6 6.65 -11.68 -8.71
CA SER A 6 5.96 -12.65 -7.86
C SER A 6 4.50 -12.27 -7.70
N LEU A 7 3.69 -13.21 -7.20
CA LEU A 7 2.30 -12.94 -6.85
C LEU A 7 2.22 -11.88 -5.74
N THR A 8 3.11 -11.95 -4.76
CA THR A 8 3.17 -10.96 -3.68
C THR A 8 3.36 -9.55 -4.26
N TRP A 9 4.26 -9.41 -5.23
CA TRP A 9 4.54 -8.14 -5.88
C TRP A 9 3.29 -7.62 -6.62
N ALA A 10 2.61 -8.50 -7.36
CA ALA A 10 1.41 -8.12 -8.11
C ALA A 10 0.29 -7.65 -7.18
N LEU A 11 0.06 -8.40 -6.09
CA LEU A 11 -0.97 -8.04 -5.12
C LEU A 11 -0.62 -6.76 -4.36
N ALA A 12 0.66 -6.57 -4.04
CA ALA A 12 1.12 -5.34 -3.40
C ALA A 12 0.91 -4.14 -4.31
N ASP A 13 1.18 -4.28 -5.60
CA ASP A 13 0.95 -3.20 -6.56
C ASP A 13 -0.54 -2.84 -6.64
N ALA A 14 -1.41 -3.84 -6.68
CA ALA A 14 -2.86 -3.61 -6.66
C ALA A 14 -3.29 -2.89 -5.38
N LEU A 15 -2.77 -3.31 -4.24
CA LEU A 15 -3.06 -2.69 -2.95
C LEU A 15 -2.61 -1.23 -2.91
N VAL A 16 -1.39 -0.96 -3.36
CA VAL A 16 -0.85 0.39 -3.40
C VAL A 16 -1.69 1.27 -4.31
N ASN A 17 -2.09 0.77 -5.47
CA ASN A 17 -2.92 1.54 -6.40
C ASN A 17 -4.27 1.91 -5.77
N LEU A 18 -4.90 0.98 -5.07
CA LEU A 18 -6.18 1.23 -4.41
C LEU A 18 -6.04 2.23 -3.26
N THR A 19 -5.03 2.05 -2.41
CA THR A 19 -4.82 2.96 -1.27
C THR A 19 -4.44 4.36 -1.75
N TRP A 20 -3.62 4.44 -2.80
CA TRP A 20 -3.27 5.72 -3.43
C TRP A 20 -4.52 6.44 -3.93
N PHE A 21 -5.40 5.71 -4.63
CA PHE A 21 -6.66 6.26 -5.13
C PHE A 21 -7.53 6.78 -3.99
N ILE A 22 -7.67 5.99 -2.92
CA ILE A 22 -8.51 6.36 -1.78
C ILE A 22 -7.97 7.61 -1.08
N GLU A 23 -6.65 7.66 -0.82
CA GLU A 23 -6.06 8.78 -0.11
C GLU A 23 -5.98 10.06 -0.93
N SER A 24 -5.93 9.95 -2.25
CA SER A 24 -5.85 11.11 -3.12
C SER A 24 -7.23 11.58 -3.61
N ALA A 25 -8.30 10.81 -3.34
CA ALA A 25 -9.66 11.23 -3.72
C ALA A 25 -10.13 12.39 -2.85
N ASP A 26 -10.85 13.33 -3.48
CA ASP A 26 -11.41 14.46 -2.75
C ASP A 26 -12.79 14.11 -2.18
N ASP A 27 -13.34 15.02 -1.37
CA ASP A 27 -14.63 14.82 -0.68
C ASP A 27 -15.80 14.71 -1.66
N GLU A 28 -15.65 15.27 -2.85
CA GLU A 28 -16.71 15.23 -3.86
C GLU A 28 -16.82 13.85 -4.51
N HIS A 29 -15.69 13.12 -4.57
CA HIS A 29 -15.63 11.82 -5.25
C HIS A 29 -15.66 10.64 -4.31
N MET A 30 -15.36 10.86 -3.03
CA MET A 30 -15.36 9.79 -2.04
C MET A 30 -15.75 10.34 -0.67
N ASN A 31 -16.70 9.66 -0.02
CA ASN A 31 -17.09 9.99 1.34
C ASN A 31 -15.92 9.69 2.30
N GLN A 32 -15.60 10.63 3.18
CA GLN A 32 -14.49 10.50 4.12
C GLN A 32 -14.64 9.29 5.02
N ASP A 33 -15.86 9.03 5.51
CA ASP A 33 -16.11 7.89 6.39
C ASP A 33 -15.88 6.57 5.65
N ASP A 34 -16.27 6.50 4.37
CA ASP A 34 -16.06 5.30 3.55
C ASP A 34 -14.58 5.09 3.27
N ALA A 35 -13.84 6.16 3.03
CA ALA A 35 -12.38 6.09 2.82
C ALA A 35 -11.70 5.54 4.07
N VAL A 36 -12.06 6.04 5.25
CA VAL A 36 -11.50 5.58 6.53
C VAL A 36 -11.81 4.10 6.74
N LYS A 37 -13.05 3.67 6.47
CA LYS A 37 -13.43 2.26 6.61
C LYS A 37 -12.62 1.35 5.69
N ALA A 38 -12.37 1.79 4.44
CA ALA A 38 -11.59 1.01 3.50
C ALA A 38 -10.15 0.85 3.99
N LEU A 39 -9.54 1.93 4.47
CA LEU A 39 -8.17 1.89 4.99
C LEU A 39 -8.09 1.09 6.28
N ASP A 40 -9.09 1.19 7.16
CA ASP A 40 -9.17 0.36 8.36
C ASP A 40 -9.24 -1.12 8.02
N GLY A 41 -9.94 -1.47 6.92
CA GLY A 41 -9.99 -2.85 6.44
C GLY A 41 -8.62 -3.37 6.02
N VAL A 42 -7.83 -2.54 5.36
CA VAL A 42 -6.45 -2.88 5.00
C VAL A 42 -5.60 -3.08 6.26
N ALA A 43 -5.71 -2.16 7.22
CA ALA A 43 -4.95 -2.24 8.47
C ALA A 43 -5.29 -3.52 9.24
N ALA A 44 -6.58 -3.92 9.24
CA ALA A 44 -7.00 -5.14 9.92
C ALA A 44 -6.37 -6.39 9.29
N VAL A 45 -6.24 -6.41 7.96
CA VAL A 45 -5.57 -7.53 7.28
C VAL A 45 -4.09 -7.57 7.64
N VAL A 46 -3.43 -6.40 7.62
CA VAL A 46 -2.00 -6.31 7.96
C VAL A 46 -1.75 -6.79 9.39
N ASP A 47 -2.64 -6.42 10.33
CA ASP A 47 -2.53 -6.84 11.73
C ASP A 47 -2.61 -8.37 11.89
N ARG A 48 -3.28 -9.05 10.97
CA ARG A 48 -3.41 -10.52 11.01
C ARG A 48 -2.26 -11.25 10.33
N MET A 49 -1.39 -10.52 9.64
CA MET A 49 -0.22 -11.13 9.01
C MET A 49 0.77 -11.57 10.06
N SER A 50 1.49 -12.65 9.75
CA SER A 50 2.64 -13.07 10.57
C SER A 50 3.77 -12.04 10.42
N ASP A 51 4.74 -12.09 11.33
CA ASP A 51 5.89 -11.21 11.25
C ASP A 51 6.64 -11.39 9.92
N SER A 52 6.78 -12.63 9.45
CA SER A 52 7.44 -12.90 8.18
C SER A 52 6.66 -12.36 7.00
N GLN A 53 5.33 -12.40 7.05
CA GLN A 53 4.49 -11.86 5.98
C GLN A 53 4.59 -10.33 5.93
N ARG A 54 4.58 -9.67 7.09
CA ARG A 54 4.77 -8.22 7.14
C ARG A 54 6.14 -7.81 6.61
N ALA A 55 7.18 -8.58 6.95
CA ALA A 55 8.52 -8.32 6.45
C ALA A 55 8.58 -8.50 4.92
N GLU A 56 7.90 -9.50 4.39
CA GLU A 56 7.83 -9.73 2.95
C GLU A 56 7.15 -8.57 2.23
N LEU A 57 6.02 -8.11 2.76
CA LEU A 57 5.30 -6.97 2.16
C LEU A 57 6.16 -5.71 2.23
N GLN A 58 6.82 -5.46 3.37
CA GLN A 58 7.69 -4.31 3.53
C GLN A 58 8.82 -4.33 2.50
N GLN A 59 9.43 -5.50 2.28
CA GLN A 59 10.49 -5.63 1.29
C GLN A 59 10.00 -5.30 -0.11
N VAL A 60 8.80 -5.79 -0.49
CA VAL A 60 8.21 -5.48 -1.79
C VAL A 60 7.94 -3.98 -1.93
N ILE A 61 7.41 -3.35 -0.89
CA ILE A 61 7.16 -1.90 -0.90
C ILE A 61 8.48 -1.14 -1.07
N GLU A 62 9.56 -1.57 -0.43
CA GLU A 62 10.88 -0.96 -0.60
C GLU A 62 11.37 -1.08 -2.04
N GLU A 63 11.18 -2.24 -2.67
CA GLU A 63 11.54 -2.45 -4.07
C GLU A 63 10.72 -1.54 -4.98
N MET A 64 9.41 -1.43 -4.73
CA MET A 64 8.53 -0.55 -5.49
C MET A 64 8.95 0.91 -5.34
N THR A 65 9.31 1.33 -4.14
CA THR A 65 9.78 2.68 -3.87
C THR A 65 11.03 2.99 -4.70
N ALA A 66 11.97 2.06 -4.73
CA ALA A 66 13.21 2.23 -5.49
C ALA A 66 12.96 2.33 -6.99
N ALA A 67 11.95 1.63 -7.49
CA ALA A 67 11.61 1.61 -8.92
C ALA A 67 10.68 2.75 -9.33
N GLU A 68 10.04 3.43 -8.40
CA GLU A 68 9.03 4.44 -8.69
C GLU A 68 9.67 5.74 -9.19
N THR A 69 9.20 6.25 -10.32
CA THR A 69 9.71 7.49 -10.92
C THR A 69 8.83 8.70 -10.63
N HIS A 70 7.55 8.50 -10.31
CA HIS A 70 6.65 9.60 -9.99
C HIS A 70 6.91 10.09 -8.55
N PRO A 71 7.31 11.37 -8.35
CA PRO A 71 7.71 11.84 -7.01
C PRO A 71 6.62 11.70 -5.95
N GLY A 72 5.38 12.03 -6.29
CA GLY A 72 4.27 11.94 -5.33
C GLY A 72 3.99 10.52 -4.92
N ARG A 73 4.00 9.59 -5.86
CA ARG A 73 3.77 8.18 -5.59
C ARG A 73 4.93 7.60 -4.78
N ARG A 74 6.16 8.03 -5.06
CA ARG A 74 7.33 7.58 -4.27
C ARG A 74 7.20 8.02 -2.81
N GLU A 75 6.77 9.24 -2.55
CA GLU A 75 6.55 9.71 -1.19
C GLU A 75 5.44 8.92 -0.49
N PHE A 76 4.36 8.60 -1.21
CA PHE A 76 3.30 7.76 -0.68
C PHE A 76 3.86 6.37 -0.30
N LEU A 77 4.66 5.77 -1.17
CA LEU A 77 5.26 4.46 -0.91
C LEU A 77 6.20 4.49 0.29
N LYS A 78 6.98 5.57 0.45
CA LYS A 78 7.88 5.71 1.60
C LYS A 78 7.12 5.72 2.92
N GLY A 79 5.95 6.35 2.95
CA GLY A 79 5.13 6.42 4.15
C GLY A 79 4.24 5.20 4.38
N PHE A 80 4.09 4.34 3.37
CA PHE A 80 3.19 3.20 3.44
C PHE A 80 3.51 2.24 4.60
N PRO A 81 4.76 1.82 4.80
CA PRO A 81 5.05 0.89 5.89
C PRO A 81 4.72 1.48 7.28
N ASP A 82 4.99 2.75 7.49
CA ASP A 82 4.68 3.41 8.77
C ASP A 82 3.17 3.54 8.96
N GLY A 83 2.45 3.88 7.89
CA GLY A 83 1.00 4.06 7.95
C GLY A 83 0.25 2.78 8.29
N PHE A 84 0.79 1.62 7.93
CA PHE A 84 0.20 0.32 8.21
C PHE A 84 1.02 -0.50 9.20
N GLU A 85 1.99 0.11 9.86
CA GLU A 85 2.81 -0.51 10.92
C GLU A 85 3.57 -1.76 10.46
N LEU A 86 4.01 -1.76 9.19
CA LEU A 86 4.74 -2.89 8.63
C LEU A 86 6.15 -3.02 9.20
N GLY A 87 6.76 -1.91 9.59
CA GLY A 87 8.14 -1.87 10.06
C GLY A 87 8.36 -2.29 11.50
N GLU A 88 7.34 -2.73 12.19
CA GLU A 88 7.39 -3.13 13.59
C GLU A 88 7.93 -4.55 13.76
#